data_b2b59682a98a3b015163b982ef42e700
#
_entry.id   b2b59682a98a3b015163b982ef42e700
#
_cell.length_a   1.000
_cell.length_b   1.000
_cell.length_c   1.000
_cell.angle_alpha   90.00
_cell.angle_beta   90.00
_cell.angle_gamma   90.00
#
_symmetry.space_group_name_H-M   'P 1'
#
loop_
_entity.id
_entity.type
_entity.pdbx_description
1 polymer ?
#
loop_
_entity_poly.entity_id
_entity_poly.type
_entity_poly.pdbx_seq_one_letter_code
_entity_poly.pdbx_strand_id
1 'polypeptide(L)'
;MRESGGQNSQAWSVPDFRAFPVLHQLCAFVLLLSLHFPPAFAQDDRDLSGAVRKQYSAGLREASALVRQRQFDSARAQLDALLRDRPREPQARFLKGIVETEQGRIDAAMAVFRSLIEDYPELPEPYNNLAVLHAQRGEYESARIALETAVRTAPDWSVAHENLGDIYARLAAAQYDRAARLDRDGKTAPAKLTLIRQLLAPPPVTPKS
;
A
#
# COMPACT_ATOMS: atom_id res chain seq x y z
N MET A 1 -39.68 -26.26 -29.75
CA MET A 1 -38.20 -26.33 -29.76
C MET A 1 -37.67 -25.20 -28.95
N ARG A 2 -37.07 -25.48 -27.79
CA ARG A 2 -36.48 -24.51 -26.87
C ARG A 2 -34.99 -24.45 -27.20
N GLU A 3 -34.44 -23.30 -27.53
CA GLU A 3 -33.00 -23.07 -27.53
C GLU A 3 -32.62 -22.14 -26.38
N SER A 4 -31.79 -22.70 -25.56
CA SER A 4 -31.24 -22.14 -24.35
C SER A 4 -30.16 -21.10 -24.67
N GLY A 5 -30.38 -19.84 -24.26
CA GLY A 5 -29.37 -18.81 -24.25
C GLY A 5 -28.27 -19.10 -23.24
N GLY A 6 -27.10 -19.43 -23.72
CA GLY A 6 -25.90 -19.54 -22.92
C GLY A 6 -25.46 -18.16 -22.40
N GLN A 7 -25.59 -17.92 -21.12
CA GLN A 7 -24.96 -16.79 -20.44
C GLN A 7 -23.43 -17.03 -20.42
N ASN A 8 -22.72 -16.33 -21.29
CA ASN A 8 -21.28 -16.26 -21.26
C ASN A 8 -20.84 -15.25 -20.17
N SER A 9 -20.82 -15.72 -18.92
CA SER A 9 -20.20 -15.00 -17.82
C SER A 9 -18.68 -15.08 -17.97
N GLN A 10 -18.11 -14.18 -18.76
CA GLN A 10 -16.68 -13.92 -18.70
C GLN A 10 -16.41 -13.28 -17.34
N ALA A 11 -16.10 -14.14 -16.36
CA ALA A 11 -15.53 -13.75 -15.11
C ALA A 11 -14.26 -12.97 -15.41
N TRP A 12 -14.24 -11.71 -15.03
CA TRP A 12 -13.04 -10.86 -15.04
C TRP A 12 -12.01 -11.52 -14.11
N SER A 13 -11.03 -12.18 -14.69
CA SER A 13 -9.85 -12.60 -13.96
C SER A 13 -9.18 -11.34 -13.43
N VAL A 14 -9.20 -11.19 -12.12
CA VAL A 14 -8.40 -10.17 -11.44
C VAL A 14 -6.95 -10.39 -11.86
N PRO A 15 -6.28 -9.42 -12.52
CA PRO A 15 -4.90 -9.62 -12.94
C PRO A 15 -4.04 -9.89 -11.71
N ASP A 16 -3.17 -10.90 -11.82
CA ASP A 16 -2.25 -11.31 -10.77
C ASP A 16 -1.40 -10.10 -10.33
N PHE A 17 -1.65 -9.60 -9.13
CA PHE A 17 -0.99 -8.43 -8.55
C PHE A 17 0.52 -8.57 -8.42
N ARG A 18 1.05 -9.79 -8.57
CA ARG A 18 2.50 -10.07 -8.61
C ARG A 18 3.20 -9.49 -9.85
N ALA A 19 2.42 -9.08 -10.86
CA ALA A 19 2.94 -8.53 -12.11
C ALA A 19 3.18 -7.00 -12.08
N PHE A 20 2.94 -6.31 -10.95
CA PHE A 20 3.17 -4.87 -10.84
C PHE A 20 4.48 -4.59 -10.10
N PRO A 21 5.60 -4.33 -10.80
CA PRO A 21 6.88 -4.07 -10.18
C PRO A 21 6.88 -2.82 -9.30
N VAL A 22 6.04 -1.84 -9.61
CA VAL A 22 5.93 -0.59 -8.83
C VAL A 22 5.25 -0.83 -7.48
N LEU A 23 4.20 -1.63 -7.43
CA LEU A 23 3.52 -1.99 -6.19
C LEU A 23 4.39 -2.89 -5.29
N HIS A 24 5.26 -3.72 -5.90
CA HIS A 24 6.22 -4.58 -5.19
C HIS A 24 7.41 -3.80 -4.66
N GLN A 25 7.84 -2.74 -5.37
CA GLN A 25 8.87 -1.82 -4.90
C GLN A 25 8.39 -0.98 -3.70
N LEU A 26 7.09 -0.75 -3.55
CA LEU A 26 6.53 -0.02 -2.41
C LEU A 26 6.78 -0.71 -1.07
N CYS A 27 6.68 -2.02 -1.00
CA CYS A 27 7.06 -2.76 0.22
C CYS A 27 8.57 -2.75 0.44
N ALA A 28 9.39 -2.75 -0.63
CA ALA A 28 10.85 -2.68 -0.53
C ALA A 28 11.37 -1.26 -0.20
N PHE A 29 10.70 -0.21 -0.69
CA PHE A 29 11.15 1.17 -0.49
C PHE A 29 10.82 1.73 0.90
N VAL A 30 9.76 1.24 1.56
CA VAL A 30 9.48 1.56 2.97
C VAL A 30 10.61 1.11 3.90
N LEU A 31 11.43 0.15 3.47
CA LEU A 31 12.60 -0.33 4.21
C LEU A 31 13.84 0.57 4.09
N LEU A 32 13.89 1.48 3.10
CA LEU A 32 14.97 2.45 2.93
C LEU A 32 14.66 3.80 3.59
N LEU A 33 13.44 4.02 4.10
CA LEU A 33 13.18 5.13 4.99
C LEU A 33 13.95 4.89 6.30
N SER A 34 15.24 5.18 6.25
CA SER A 34 16.03 5.43 7.44
C SER A 34 15.28 6.47 8.29
N LEU A 35 14.49 5.99 9.27
CA LEU A 35 14.21 6.60 10.56
C LEU A 35 14.10 8.15 10.61
N HIS A 36 13.58 8.81 9.58
CA HIS A 36 13.25 10.22 9.64
C HIS A 36 11.80 10.42 10.09
N PHE A 37 11.40 9.73 11.16
CA PHE A 37 10.23 10.17 11.91
C PHE A 37 10.57 11.53 12.52
N PRO A 38 9.73 12.56 12.30
CA PRO A 38 9.98 13.87 12.90
C PRO A 38 10.05 13.76 14.42
N PRO A 39 10.85 14.62 15.09
CA PRO A 39 11.06 14.55 16.54
C PRO A 39 9.81 14.76 17.40
N ALA A 40 8.66 15.07 16.79
CA ALA A 40 7.37 15.21 17.46
C ALA A 40 6.92 13.95 18.23
N PHE A 41 7.42 12.76 17.86
CA PHE A 41 7.10 11.49 18.53
C PHE A 41 7.89 11.24 19.82
N ALA A 42 8.84 12.10 20.16
CA ALA A 42 9.64 11.97 21.38
C ALA A 42 8.90 12.42 22.66
N GLN A 43 7.64 12.82 22.59
CA GLN A 43 6.98 13.48 23.72
C GLN A 43 6.40 12.54 24.78
N ASP A 44 6.13 11.26 24.45
CA ASP A 44 5.58 10.29 25.43
C ASP A 44 6.69 9.57 26.25
N ASP A 45 7.96 9.88 25.96
CA ASP A 45 9.13 9.19 26.50
C ASP A 45 9.70 9.79 27.80
N ARG A 46 9.05 10.78 28.40
CA ARG A 46 9.65 11.55 29.51
C ARG A 46 9.84 10.72 30.80
N ASP A 47 9.15 9.60 30.93
CA ASP A 47 9.15 8.79 32.17
C ASP A 47 10.04 7.54 32.13
N LEU A 48 10.70 7.25 31.00
CA LEU A 48 11.52 6.06 30.89
C LEU A 48 13.00 6.33 31.18
N SER A 49 13.63 5.44 31.94
CA SER A 49 15.08 5.48 32.11
C SER A 49 15.78 5.36 30.75
N GLY A 50 16.93 6.03 30.59
CA GLY A 50 17.70 5.97 29.33
C GLY A 50 18.02 4.54 28.88
N ALA A 51 18.16 3.59 29.81
CA ALA A 51 18.39 2.18 29.53
C ALA A 51 17.17 1.51 28.86
N VAL A 52 15.97 1.74 29.36
CA VAL A 52 14.71 1.20 28.80
C VAL A 52 14.47 1.75 27.39
N ARG A 53 14.72 3.04 27.18
CA ARG A 53 14.63 3.68 25.86
C ARG A 53 15.62 3.06 24.87
N LYS A 54 16.87 2.87 25.29
CA LYS A 54 17.91 2.26 24.46
C LYS A 54 17.55 0.82 24.10
N GLN A 55 17.01 0.03 25.03
CA GLN A 55 16.56 -1.34 24.78
C GLN A 55 15.40 -1.37 23.79
N TYR A 56 14.40 -0.52 23.95
CA TYR A 56 13.26 -0.44 23.03
C TYR A 56 13.70 -0.07 21.60
N SER A 57 14.58 0.94 21.47
CA SER A 57 15.12 1.35 20.16
C SER A 57 15.97 0.23 19.52
N ALA A 58 16.66 -0.60 20.32
CA ALA A 58 17.38 -1.76 19.81
C ALA A 58 16.40 -2.81 19.26
N GLY A 59 15.32 -3.10 19.98
CA GLY A 59 14.27 -4.03 19.55
C GLY A 59 13.58 -3.58 18.26
N LEU A 60 13.31 -2.27 18.09
CA LEU A 60 12.76 -1.74 16.84
C LEU A 60 13.72 -1.90 15.65
N ARG A 61 15.02 -1.66 15.85
CA ARG A 61 16.03 -1.88 14.81
C ARG A 61 16.11 -3.36 14.41
N GLU A 62 16.05 -4.26 15.39
CA GLU A 62 16.04 -5.71 15.16
C GLU A 62 14.77 -6.11 14.36
N ALA A 63 13.57 -5.68 14.79
CA ALA A 63 12.34 -5.94 14.07
C ALA A 63 12.43 -5.43 12.61
N SER A 64 12.95 -4.21 12.39
CA SER A 64 13.19 -3.67 11.06
C SER A 64 14.16 -4.52 10.23
N ALA A 65 15.21 -5.06 10.85
CA ALA A 65 16.16 -5.95 10.18
C ALA A 65 15.51 -7.27 9.78
N LEU A 66 14.70 -7.86 10.65
CA LEU A 66 13.93 -9.08 10.36
C LEU A 66 12.95 -8.89 9.20
N VAL A 67 12.27 -7.74 9.15
CA VAL A 67 11.40 -7.39 8.01
C VAL A 67 12.20 -7.33 6.70
N ARG A 68 13.36 -6.65 6.70
CA ARG A 68 14.24 -6.60 5.50
C ARG A 68 14.72 -7.98 5.05
N GLN A 69 14.98 -8.88 6.00
CA GLN A 69 15.38 -10.27 5.74
C GLN A 69 14.20 -11.16 5.36
N ARG A 70 12.97 -10.62 5.28
CA ARG A 70 11.73 -11.34 5.03
C ARG A 70 11.41 -12.42 6.08
N GLN A 71 11.96 -12.28 7.28
CA GLN A 71 11.70 -13.16 8.42
C GLN A 71 10.45 -12.66 9.17
N PHE A 72 9.30 -12.71 8.50
CA PHE A 72 8.08 -12.04 8.93
C PHE A 72 7.51 -12.59 10.24
N ASP A 73 7.61 -13.92 10.49
CA ASP A 73 7.11 -14.50 11.73
C ASP A 73 7.95 -14.04 12.95
N SER A 74 9.27 -13.99 12.80
CA SER A 74 10.17 -13.47 13.83
C SER A 74 9.96 -11.98 14.05
N ALA A 75 9.83 -11.20 12.97
CA ALA A 75 9.53 -9.77 13.03
C ALA A 75 8.22 -9.51 13.78
N ARG A 76 7.17 -10.28 13.48
CA ARG A 76 5.88 -10.18 14.14
C ARG A 76 5.96 -10.45 15.63
N ALA A 77 6.63 -11.54 16.03
CA ALA A 77 6.81 -11.89 17.43
C ALA A 77 7.55 -10.79 18.21
N GLN A 78 8.60 -10.23 17.61
CA GLN A 78 9.36 -9.10 18.18
C GLN A 78 8.50 -7.84 18.31
N LEU A 79 7.73 -7.50 17.26
CA LEU A 79 6.83 -6.34 17.27
C LEU A 79 5.70 -6.51 18.29
N ASP A 80 5.13 -7.71 18.42
CA ASP A 80 4.10 -8.01 19.41
C ASP A 80 4.65 -7.87 20.84
N ALA A 81 5.92 -8.22 21.07
CA ALA A 81 6.58 -7.98 22.35
C ALA A 81 6.74 -6.47 22.63
N LEU A 82 7.25 -5.71 21.66
CA LEU A 82 7.43 -4.25 21.79
C LEU A 82 6.10 -3.52 22.03
N LEU A 83 5.04 -3.94 21.35
CA LEU A 83 3.72 -3.33 21.46
C LEU A 83 2.96 -3.72 22.75
N ARG A 84 3.33 -4.80 23.42
CA ARG A 84 2.84 -5.07 24.80
C ARG A 84 3.34 -4.03 25.78
N ASP A 85 4.60 -3.61 25.65
CA ASP A 85 5.19 -2.60 26.50
C ASP A 85 4.74 -1.19 26.12
N ARG A 86 4.61 -0.92 24.80
CA ARG A 86 4.23 0.39 24.25
C ARG A 86 3.16 0.25 23.16
N PRO A 87 1.88 0.12 23.53
CA PRO A 87 0.81 -0.18 22.57
C PRO A 87 0.57 0.91 21.52
N ARG A 88 0.93 2.14 21.81
CA ARG A 88 0.71 3.31 20.95
C ARG A 88 1.93 3.70 20.12
N GLU A 89 3.05 3.00 20.23
CA GLU A 89 4.26 3.37 19.51
C GLU A 89 4.05 3.29 17.98
N PRO A 90 4.06 4.42 17.26
CA PRO A 90 3.65 4.46 15.86
C PRO A 90 4.58 3.66 14.95
N GLN A 91 5.89 3.69 15.20
CA GLN A 91 6.86 2.98 14.37
C GLN A 91 6.71 1.45 14.48
N ALA A 92 6.51 0.92 15.69
CA ALA A 92 6.26 -0.51 15.88
C ALA A 92 4.93 -0.95 15.23
N ARG A 93 3.87 -0.14 15.38
CA ARG A 93 2.58 -0.39 14.73
C ARG A 93 2.69 -0.34 13.22
N PHE A 94 3.41 0.63 12.67
CA PHE A 94 3.62 0.73 11.24
C PHE A 94 4.36 -0.50 10.68
N LEU A 95 5.46 -0.91 11.31
CA LEU A 95 6.17 -2.14 10.94
C LEU A 95 5.28 -3.38 11.05
N LYS A 96 4.40 -3.45 12.05
CA LYS A 96 3.41 -4.53 12.15
C LYS A 96 2.45 -4.52 10.96
N GLY A 97 1.94 -3.35 10.56
CA GLY A 97 1.13 -3.22 9.34
C GLY A 97 1.83 -3.74 8.09
N ILE A 98 3.12 -3.43 7.93
CA ILE A 98 3.94 -3.96 6.83
C ILE A 98 4.05 -5.49 6.91
N VAL A 99 4.33 -6.05 8.08
CA VAL A 99 4.43 -7.52 8.27
C VAL A 99 3.10 -8.20 7.94
N GLU A 100 1.97 -7.65 8.38
CA GLU A 100 0.65 -8.17 8.05
C GLU A 100 0.39 -8.15 6.53
N THR A 101 0.80 -7.05 5.86
CA THR A 101 0.70 -6.91 4.39
C THR A 101 1.53 -7.98 3.67
N GLU A 102 2.79 -8.14 4.04
CA GLU A 102 3.71 -9.08 3.40
C GLU A 102 3.30 -10.55 3.60
N GLN A 103 2.60 -10.85 4.68
CA GLN A 103 2.05 -12.17 4.96
C GLN A 103 0.65 -12.38 4.35
N GLY A 104 0.14 -11.41 3.58
CA GLY A 104 -1.16 -11.49 2.91
C GLY A 104 -2.37 -11.34 3.85
N ARG A 105 -2.15 -10.93 5.09
CA ARG A 105 -3.24 -10.69 6.06
C ARG A 105 -3.80 -9.28 5.89
N ILE A 106 -4.43 -9.06 4.75
CA ILE A 106 -4.84 -7.73 4.28
C ILE A 106 -5.77 -7.02 5.25
N ASP A 107 -6.77 -7.71 5.82
CA ASP A 107 -7.71 -7.09 6.78
C ASP A 107 -7.00 -6.63 8.07
N ALA A 108 -6.07 -7.43 8.57
CA ALA A 108 -5.28 -7.07 9.73
C ALA A 108 -4.37 -5.86 9.46
N ALA A 109 -3.71 -5.83 8.29
CA ALA A 109 -2.90 -4.71 7.86
C ALA A 109 -3.72 -3.42 7.76
N MET A 110 -4.89 -3.48 7.10
CA MET A 110 -5.80 -2.33 6.99
C MET A 110 -6.26 -1.83 8.36
N ALA A 111 -6.57 -2.72 9.29
CA ALA A 111 -6.95 -2.35 10.65
C ALA A 111 -5.81 -1.59 11.37
N VAL A 112 -4.57 -2.08 11.24
CA VAL A 112 -3.39 -1.42 11.82
C VAL A 112 -3.19 -0.03 11.23
N PHE A 113 -3.24 0.12 9.89
CA PHE A 113 -3.03 1.43 9.26
C PHE A 113 -4.16 2.41 9.57
N ARG A 114 -5.43 1.97 9.61
CA ARG A 114 -6.55 2.82 10.04
C ARG A 114 -6.37 3.33 11.47
N SER A 115 -6.02 2.45 12.38
CA SER A 115 -5.77 2.82 13.77
C SER A 115 -4.57 3.78 13.92
N LEU A 116 -3.55 3.66 13.06
CA LEU A 116 -2.46 4.63 12.98
C LEU A 116 -2.95 6.01 12.51
N ILE A 117 -3.79 6.05 11.47
CA ILE A 117 -4.37 7.28 10.93
C ILE A 117 -5.25 7.98 11.98
N GLU A 118 -6.00 7.22 12.77
CA GLU A 118 -6.82 7.77 13.86
C GLU A 118 -5.98 8.41 14.95
N ASP A 119 -4.87 7.76 15.35
CA ASP A 119 -4.01 8.26 16.42
C ASP A 119 -2.99 9.32 15.96
N TYR A 120 -2.55 9.23 14.69
CA TYR A 120 -1.45 10.03 14.08
C TYR A 120 -1.82 10.49 12.66
N PRO A 121 -2.82 11.38 12.51
CA PRO A 121 -3.33 11.80 11.20
C PRO A 121 -2.31 12.59 10.36
N GLU A 122 -1.22 13.05 10.97
CA GLU A 122 -0.13 13.76 10.30
C GLU A 122 0.88 12.83 9.61
N LEU A 123 0.81 11.51 9.81
CA LEU A 123 1.70 10.55 9.16
C LEU A 123 1.20 10.22 7.75
N PRO A 124 1.95 10.49 6.67
CA PRO A 124 1.53 10.18 5.32
C PRO A 124 1.65 8.68 4.98
N GLU A 125 2.58 7.95 5.59
CA GLU A 125 2.89 6.57 5.27
C GLU A 125 1.71 5.60 5.49
N PRO A 126 0.94 5.67 6.61
CA PRO A 126 -0.23 4.83 6.79
C PRO A 126 -1.30 5.03 5.72
N TYR A 127 -1.52 6.28 5.26
CA TYR A 127 -2.48 6.56 4.18
C TYR A 127 -2.04 5.93 2.87
N ASN A 128 -0.76 6.07 2.52
CA ASN A 128 -0.21 5.47 1.30
C ASN A 128 -0.35 3.94 1.33
N ASN A 129 0.00 3.29 2.45
CA ASN A 129 -0.09 1.84 2.57
C ASN A 129 -1.55 1.36 2.57
N LEU A 130 -2.45 2.09 3.22
CA LEU A 130 -3.88 1.81 3.16
C LEU A 130 -4.41 1.91 1.72
N ALA A 131 -3.97 2.89 0.95
CA ALA A 131 -4.33 3.05 -0.45
C ALA A 131 -3.85 1.87 -1.31
N VAL A 132 -2.63 1.38 -1.09
CA VAL A 132 -2.11 0.17 -1.77
C VAL A 132 -3.02 -1.03 -1.50
N LEU A 133 -3.44 -1.23 -0.25
CA LEU A 133 -4.34 -2.33 0.13
C LEU A 133 -5.74 -2.18 -0.48
N HIS A 134 -6.29 -0.96 -0.56
CA HIS A 134 -7.53 -0.68 -1.28
C HIS A 134 -7.39 -0.97 -2.78
N ALA A 135 -6.27 -0.56 -3.40
CA ALA A 135 -6.00 -0.82 -4.81
C ALA A 135 -5.92 -2.33 -5.11
N GLN A 136 -5.32 -3.12 -4.22
CA GLN A 136 -5.28 -4.58 -4.32
C GLN A 136 -6.67 -5.22 -4.33
N ARG A 137 -7.66 -4.59 -3.70
CA ARG A 137 -9.06 -4.99 -3.70
C ARG A 137 -9.86 -4.44 -4.86
N GLY A 138 -9.25 -3.63 -5.74
CA GLY A 138 -9.97 -2.91 -6.80
C GLY A 138 -10.79 -1.72 -6.31
N GLU A 139 -10.63 -1.32 -5.06
CA GLU A 139 -11.33 -0.21 -4.40
C GLU A 139 -10.62 1.12 -4.73
N TYR A 140 -10.54 1.46 -6.05
CA TYR A 140 -9.69 2.56 -6.52
C TYR A 140 -10.11 3.94 -6.02
N GLU A 141 -11.40 4.18 -5.76
CA GLU A 141 -11.86 5.44 -5.18
C GLU A 141 -11.38 5.60 -3.73
N SER A 142 -11.43 4.55 -2.93
CA SER A 142 -10.88 4.56 -1.57
C SER A 142 -9.36 4.77 -1.57
N ALA A 143 -8.67 4.12 -2.53
CA ALA A 143 -7.24 4.31 -2.72
C ALA A 143 -6.89 5.76 -3.09
N ARG A 144 -7.66 6.39 -4.00
CA ARG A 144 -7.49 7.80 -4.38
C ARG A 144 -7.62 8.72 -3.19
N ILE A 145 -8.69 8.58 -2.40
CA ILE A 145 -8.93 9.43 -1.21
C ILE A 145 -7.78 9.34 -0.21
N ALA A 146 -7.30 8.13 0.04
CA ALA A 146 -6.16 7.93 0.95
C ALA A 146 -4.87 8.57 0.40
N LEU A 147 -4.56 8.39 -0.89
CA LEU A 147 -3.36 8.98 -1.52
C LEU A 147 -3.43 10.50 -1.61
N GLU A 148 -4.59 11.08 -1.90
CA GLU A 148 -4.77 12.53 -1.86
C GLU A 148 -4.48 13.10 -0.46
N THR A 149 -4.82 12.33 0.59
CA THR A 149 -4.45 12.72 1.95
C THR A 149 -2.95 12.57 2.19
N ALA A 150 -2.31 11.49 1.75
CA ALA A 150 -0.87 11.32 1.85
C ALA A 150 -0.09 12.45 1.17
N VAL A 151 -0.50 12.82 -0.07
CA VAL A 151 0.10 13.94 -0.83
C VAL A 151 -0.13 15.28 -0.14
N ARG A 152 -1.31 15.52 0.43
CA ARG A 152 -1.59 16.76 1.18
C ARG A 152 -0.73 16.87 2.43
N THR A 153 -0.47 15.75 3.10
CA THR A 153 0.33 15.68 4.33
C THR A 153 1.83 15.78 4.04
N ALA A 154 2.28 15.20 2.93
CA ALA A 154 3.67 15.24 2.48
C ALA A 154 3.74 15.61 0.98
N PRO A 155 3.66 16.91 0.63
CA PRO A 155 3.57 17.35 -0.77
C PRO A 155 4.78 17.00 -1.64
N ASP A 156 5.95 16.82 -1.05
CA ASP A 156 7.18 16.49 -1.75
C ASP A 156 7.48 14.99 -1.84
N TRP A 157 6.54 14.15 -1.39
CA TRP A 157 6.75 12.70 -1.39
C TRP A 157 6.41 12.09 -2.74
N SER A 158 7.43 11.89 -3.57
CA SER A 158 7.31 11.40 -4.96
C SER A 158 6.56 10.08 -5.08
N VAL A 159 6.76 9.14 -4.14
CA VAL A 159 6.09 7.84 -4.14
C VAL A 159 4.57 7.96 -4.00
N ALA A 160 4.09 8.86 -3.14
CA ALA A 160 2.65 9.09 -2.99
C ALA A 160 2.05 9.70 -4.28
N HIS A 161 2.78 10.60 -4.94
CA HIS A 161 2.37 11.16 -6.23
C HIS A 161 2.34 10.10 -7.34
N GLU A 162 3.35 9.23 -7.42
CA GLU A 162 3.41 8.14 -8.39
C GLU A 162 2.21 7.19 -8.21
N ASN A 163 1.96 6.75 -6.98
CA ASN A 163 0.82 5.89 -6.66
C ASN A 163 -0.52 6.55 -7.00
N LEU A 164 -0.65 7.85 -6.72
CA LEU A 164 -1.86 8.61 -7.06
C LEU A 164 -2.05 8.68 -8.58
N GLY A 165 -0.97 8.87 -9.34
CA GLY A 165 -0.98 8.81 -10.80
C GLY A 165 -1.47 7.47 -11.32
N ASP A 166 -0.98 6.37 -10.77
CA ASP A 166 -1.41 5.01 -11.13
C ASP A 166 -2.89 4.77 -10.83
N ILE A 167 -3.37 5.27 -9.71
CA ILE A 167 -4.80 5.16 -9.36
C ILE A 167 -5.66 5.98 -10.31
N TYR A 168 -5.25 7.21 -10.68
CA TYR A 168 -5.98 7.99 -11.68
C TYR A 168 -6.00 7.31 -13.05
N ALA A 169 -4.91 6.67 -13.47
CA ALA A 169 -4.88 5.90 -14.70
C ALA A 169 -5.88 4.73 -14.67
N ARG A 170 -6.00 4.01 -13.54
CA ARG A 170 -6.99 2.92 -13.38
C ARG A 170 -8.42 3.44 -13.42
N LEU A 171 -8.70 4.54 -12.74
CA LEU A 171 -10.01 5.19 -12.76
C LEU A 171 -10.37 5.68 -14.17
N ALA A 172 -9.39 6.28 -14.87
CA ALA A 172 -9.59 6.70 -16.26
C ALA A 172 -9.85 5.50 -17.18
N ALA A 173 -9.11 4.38 -17.02
CA ALA A 173 -9.34 3.15 -17.77
C ALA A 173 -10.77 2.63 -17.58
N ALA A 174 -11.28 2.63 -16.36
CA ALA A 174 -12.64 2.22 -16.06
C ALA A 174 -13.70 3.11 -16.76
N GLN A 175 -13.48 4.44 -16.80
CA GLN A 175 -14.37 5.36 -17.48
C GLN A 175 -14.32 5.21 -19.01
N TYR A 176 -13.14 5.04 -19.60
CA TYR A 176 -13.03 4.81 -21.05
C TYR A 176 -13.62 3.46 -21.48
N ASP A 177 -13.49 2.45 -20.65
CA ASP A 177 -14.14 1.17 -20.90
C ASP A 177 -15.68 1.30 -20.87
N ARG A 178 -16.22 2.05 -19.92
CA ARG A 178 -17.65 2.35 -19.87
C ARG A 178 -18.12 3.17 -21.09
N ALA A 179 -17.35 4.20 -21.48
CA ALA A 179 -17.64 5.01 -22.65
C ALA A 179 -17.65 4.17 -23.95
N ALA A 180 -16.68 3.27 -24.12
CA ALA A 180 -16.60 2.37 -25.27
C ALA A 180 -17.78 1.38 -25.34
N ARG A 181 -18.32 0.97 -24.20
CA ARG A 181 -19.52 0.12 -24.17
C ARG A 181 -20.80 0.90 -24.50
N LEU A 182 -20.89 2.18 -24.17
CA LEU A 182 -22.05 3.04 -24.43
C LEU A 182 -22.11 3.53 -25.87
N ASP A 183 -20.95 3.83 -26.46
CA ASP A 183 -20.79 4.28 -27.85
C ASP A 183 -19.96 3.24 -28.63
N ARG A 184 -20.65 2.25 -29.20
CA ARG A 184 -20.01 1.13 -29.93
C ARG A 184 -19.36 1.54 -31.24
N ASP A 185 -19.84 2.61 -31.85
CA ASP A 185 -19.33 3.14 -33.12
C ASP A 185 -18.20 4.16 -32.91
N GLY A 186 -18.03 4.63 -31.67
CA GLY A 186 -17.01 5.58 -31.27
C GLY A 186 -15.61 4.95 -31.24
N LYS A 187 -14.63 5.63 -31.85
CA LYS A 187 -13.25 5.15 -31.94
C LYS A 187 -12.34 5.75 -30.88
N THR A 188 -12.72 6.87 -30.28
CA THR A 188 -11.86 7.65 -29.39
C THR A 188 -11.67 6.97 -28.03
N ALA A 189 -12.73 6.50 -27.40
CA ALA A 189 -12.65 5.87 -26.09
C ALA A 189 -11.86 4.54 -26.12
N PRO A 190 -12.08 3.63 -27.10
CA PRO A 190 -11.27 2.43 -27.24
C PRO A 190 -9.77 2.72 -27.45
N ALA A 191 -9.42 3.74 -28.25
CA ALA A 191 -8.04 4.12 -28.48
C ALA A 191 -7.37 4.61 -27.17
N LYS A 192 -8.02 5.46 -26.39
CA LYS A 192 -7.54 5.93 -25.09
C LYS A 192 -7.41 4.79 -24.08
N LEU A 193 -8.38 3.86 -24.06
CA LEU A 193 -8.33 2.70 -23.20
C LEU A 193 -7.12 1.82 -23.50
N THR A 194 -6.79 1.64 -24.78
CA THR A 194 -5.59 0.89 -25.20
C THR A 194 -4.32 1.54 -24.67
N LEU A 195 -4.19 2.87 -24.82
CA LEU A 195 -3.00 3.60 -24.35
C LEU A 195 -2.84 3.50 -22.83
N ILE A 196 -3.92 3.64 -22.07
CA ILE A 196 -3.86 3.51 -20.61
C ILE A 196 -3.52 2.08 -20.18
N ARG A 197 -4.05 1.06 -20.86
CA ARG A 197 -3.71 -0.33 -20.57
C ARG A 197 -2.23 -0.62 -20.84
N GLN A 198 -1.64 0.00 -21.88
CA GLN A 198 -0.19 -0.07 -22.12
C GLN A 198 0.62 0.61 -21.01
N LEU A 199 0.19 1.78 -20.54
CA LEU A 199 0.82 2.48 -19.40
C LEU A 199 0.80 1.64 -18.13
N LEU A 200 -0.31 0.96 -17.85
CA LEU A 200 -0.50 0.13 -16.67
C LEU A 200 0.10 -1.28 -16.80
N ALA A 201 0.59 -1.65 -17.99
CA ALA A 201 1.25 -2.94 -18.20
C ALA A 201 2.61 -2.97 -17.47
N PRO A 202 3.01 -4.11 -16.89
CA PRO A 202 4.34 -4.24 -16.33
C PRO A 202 5.40 -4.03 -17.43
N PRO A 203 6.54 -3.42 -17.10
CA PRO A 203 7.63 -3.28 -18.06
C PRO A 203 8.04 -4.65 -18.59
N PRO A 204 8.43 -4.74 -19.88
CA PRO A 204 8.87 -6.01 -20.47
C PRO A 204 10.04 -6.57 -19.65
N VAL A 205 9.94 -7.85 -19.28
CA VAL A 205 11.03 -8.54 -18.57
C VAL A 205 12.19 -8.67 -19.57
N THR A 206 13.21 -7.84 -19.43
CA THR A 206 14.45 -8.05 -20.18
C THR A 206 15.15 -9.26 -19.59
N PRO A 207 15.43 -10.32 -20.38
CA PRO A 207 16.20 -11.44 -19.89
C PRO A 207 17.57 -10.91 -19.45
N LYS A 208 17.99 -11.24 -18.23
CA LYS A 208 19.35 -10.97 -17.77
C LYS A 208 20.29 -11.79 -18.66
N SER A 209 21.10 -11.08 -19.45
CA SER A 209 22.23 -11.63 -20.21
C SER A 209 23.30 -12.18 -19.28
#